data_2a8177c9be75a07669a35646c7eed8c1
#
_entry.id   2a8177c9be75a07669a35646c7eed8c1
#
_cell.length_a   1.000
_cell.length_b   1.000
_cell.length_c   1.000
_cell.angle_alpha   90.00
_cell.angle_beta   90.00
_cell.angle_gamma   90.00
#
_symmetry.space_group_name_H-M   'P 1'
#
loop_
_entity.id
_entity.type
_entity.pdbx_description
1 polymer ?
#
loop_
_entity_poly.entity_id
_entity_poly.type
_entity_poly.pdbx_seq_one_letter_code
_entity_poly.pdbx_strand_id
1 'polypeptide(L)' 'ALCGVLYLQTPPNCGAIEFKTKHKREIIYPYPGLLIVFPDDLMHRVLPNEGDGDRVSMAFNFWRMLK' A
#
# COMPACT_ATOMS: atom_id res chain seq x y z
N ALA A 1 -15.62 -3.35 2.28
CA ALA A 1 -14.45 -4.11 2.74
C ALA A 1 -13.25 -3.20 2.90
N LEU A 2 -12.26 -3.68 3.65
CA LEU A 2 -10.99 -3.00 3.82
C LEU A 2 -9.89 -3.78 3.14
N CYS A 3 -8.93 -3.06 2.59
CA CYS A 3 -7.71 -3.64 2.05
C CYS A 3 -6.55 -3.34 2.97
N GLY A 4 -5.58 -4.24 3.02
CA GLY A 4 -4.38 -4.02 3.79
C GLY A 4 -3.14 -4.41 3.01
N VAL A 5 -2.05 -3.72 3.29
CA VAL A 5 -0.73 -4.03 2.74
C VAL A 5 0.28 -3.97 3.87
N LEU A 6 0.99 -5.06 4.06
CA LEU A 6 2.09 -5.14 5.01
C LEU A 6 3.39 -5.25 4.24
N TYR A 7 4.30 -4.30 4.46
CA TYR A 7 5.58 -4.29 3.79
C TYR A 7 6.60 -5.10 4.59
N LEU A 8 7.23 -6.06 3.92
CA LEU A 8 8.20 -6.95 4.53
C LEU A 8 9.63 -6.56 4.16
N GLN A 9 9.84 -6.12 2.92
CA GLN A 9 11.15 -5.72 2.42
C GLN A 9 10.99 -4.53 1.49
N THR A 10 11.69 -3.45 1.80
CA THR A 10 11.55 -2.19 1.08
C THR A 10 12.93 -1.61 0.79
N PRO A 11 13.62 -2.13 -0.24
CA PRO A 11 14.92 -1.60 -0.60
C PRO A 11 14.83 -0.17 -1.13
N PRO A 12 15.95 0.56 -1.22
CA PRO A 12 15.94 1.92 -1.74
C PRO A 12 15.28 2.00 -3.11
N ASN A 13 14.50 3.04 -3.34
CA ASN A 13 13.81 3.32 -4.60
C ASN A 13 12.81 2.25 -5.03
N CYS A 14 12.27 1.52 -4.07
CA CYS A 14 11.35 0.42 -4.40
C CYS A 14 9.94 0.88 -4.81
N GLY A 15 9.69 2.18 -4.79
CA GLY A 15 8.39 2.72 -5.17
C GLY A 15 7.48 2.91 -3.97
N ALA A 16 6.62 3.89 -4.07
CA ALA A 16 5.66 4.24 -3.02
C ALA A 16 4.25 3.79 -3.41
N ILE A 17 3.33 3.90 -2.48
CA ILE A 17 1.90 3.75 -2.76
C ILE A 17 1.27 5.14 -2.76
N GLU A 18 0.43 5.41 -3.75
CA GLU A 18 -0.26 6.67 -3.90
C GLU A 18 -1.75 6.50 -3.70
N PHE A 19 -2.32 7.33 -2.85
CA PHE A 19 -3.76 7.40 -2.64
C PHE A 19 -4.27 8.72 -3.19
N LYS A 20 -5.38 8.67 -3.89
CA LYS A 20 -5.96 9.85 -4.50
C LYS A 20 -7.42 10.00 -4.10
N THR A 21 -7.73 11.18 -3.57
CA THR A 21 -9.11 11.57 -3.32
C THR A 21 -9.49 12.68 -4.29
N LYS A 22 -10.75 13.15 -4.17
CA LYS A 22 -11.25 14.22 -5.01
C LYS A 22 -10.44 15.51 -4.88
N HIS A 23 -9.87 15.75 -3.70
CA HIS A 23 -9.24 17.03 -3.39
C HIS A 23 -7.75 16.95 -3.14
N LYS A 24 -7.19 15.76 -2.97
CA LYS A 24 -5.76 15.65 -2.70
C LYS A 24 -5.21 14.28 -3.06
N ARG A 25 -3.90 14.23 -3.10
CA ARG A 25 -3.15 13.03 -3.39
C ARG A 25 -2.11 12.85 -2.31
N GLU A 26 -2.01 11.64 -1.76
CA GLU A 26 -1.02 11.32 -0.75
C GLU A 26 -0.11 10.21 -1.25
N ILE A 27 1.19 10.39 -1.01
CA ILE A 27 2.20 9.40 -1.37
C ILE A 27 2.84 8.92 -0.08
N ILE A 28 2.81 7.60 0.12
CA ILE A 28 3.38 6.99 1.30
C ILE A 28 4.56 6.13 0.87
N TYR A 29 5.75 6.46 1.38
CA TYR A 29 6.95 5.67 1.13
C TYR A 29 7.01 4.53 2.13
N PRO A 30 7.12 3.28 1.64
CA PRO A 30 7.08 2.14 2.53
C PRO A 30 8.38 1.97 3.32
N TYR A 31 8.25 1.32 4.46
CA TYR A 31 9.39 0.85 5.24
C TYR A 31 9.03 -0.52 5.82
N PRO A 32 10.02 -1.34 6.18
CA PRO A 32 9.75 -2.69 6.69
C PRO A 32 8.88 -2.63 7.95
N GLY A 33 7.82 -3.42 7.96
CA GLY A 33 6.87 -3.46 9.06
C GLY A 33 5.71 -2.48 8.94
N LEU A 34 5.71 -1.59 7.94
CA LEU A 34 4.58 -0.69 7.74
C LEU A 34 3.35 -1.47 7.31
N LEU A 35 2.27 -1.25 8.01
CA LEU A 35 0.95 -1.78 7.67
C LEU A 35 0.04 -0.62 7.28
N ILE A 36 -0.51 -0.68 6.08
CA ILE A 36 -1.49 0.30 5.62
C ILE A 36 -2.83 -0.40 5.46
N VAL A 37 -3.87 0.20 6.04
CA VAL A 37 -5.23 -0.31 5.89
C VAL A 37 -6.09 0.82 5.33
N PHE A 38 -6.86 0.52 4.30
CA PHE A 38 -7.67 1.53 3.62
C PHE A 38 -8.94 0.91 3.05
N PRO A 39 -9.98 1.73 2.81
CA PRO A 39 -11.20 1.25 2.16
C PRO A 39 -10.91 0.78 0.73
N ASP A 40 -11.55 -0.29 0.31
CA ASP A 40 -11.33 -0.86 -1.01
C ASP A 40 -11.79 0.03 -2.17
N ASP A 41 -12.65 1.00 -1.88
CA ASP A 41 -13.10 1.96 -2.88
C ASP A 41 -12.22 3.21 -2.98
N LEU A 42 -11.19 3.31 -2.15
CA LEU A 42 -10.25 4.42 -2.24
C LEU A 42 -9.33 4.21 -3.43
N MET A 43 -9.26 5.21 -4.31
CA MET A 43 -8.41 5.12 -5.48
C MET A 43 -6.94 5.11 -5.06
N HIS A 44 -6.20 4.13 -5.54
CA HIS A 44 -4.81 3.98 -5.18
C HIS A 44 -4.04 3.29 -6.30
N ARG A 45 -2.73 3.48 -6.29
CA ARG A 45 -1.84 2.76 -7.19
C ARG A 45 -0.47 2.58 -6.54
N VAL A 46 0.19 1.52 -6.93
CA VAL A 46 1.55 1.23 -6.50
C VAL A 46 2.49 1.74 -7.58
N LEU A 47 3.43 2.60 -7.19
CA LEU A 47 4.41 3.14 -8.10
C LEU A 47 5.48 2.11 -8.41
N PRO A 48 6.12 2.19 -9.59
CA PRO A 48 7.11 1.20 -9.98
C PRO A 48 8.31 1.12 -9.02
N ASN A 49 8.84 -0.08 -8.86
CA ASN A 49 10.10 -0.29 -8.17
C ASN A 49 11.22 0.06 -9.16
N GLU A 50 11.93 1.14 -8.90
CA GLU A 50 13.01 1.62 -9.74
C GLU A 50 14.39 1.29 -9.19
N GLY A 51 14.45 0.59 -8.07
CA GLY A 51 15.69 0.17 -7.46
C GLY A 51 16.13 -1.22 -7.88
N ASP A 52 17.26 -1.63 -7.37
CA ASP A 52 17.87 -2.93 -7.72
C ASP A 52 17.36 -4.08 -6.86
N GLY A 53 16.77 -3.79 -5.73
CA GLY A 53 16.28 -4.81 -4.80
C GLY A 53 14.82 -5.15 -5.01
N ASP A 54 14.40 -6.27 -4.43
CA ASP A 54 13.02 -6.70 -4.50
C ASP A 54 12.17 -6.08 -3.40
N ARG A 55 11.05 -5.48 -3.77
CA ARG A 55 10.05 -5.05 -2.83
C ARG A 55 9.14 -6.24 -2.55
N VAL A 56 9.02 -6.60 -1.28
CA VAL A 56 8.18 -7.72 -0.85
C VAL A 56 7.10 -7.20 0.06
N SER A 57 5.87 -7.46 -0.28
CA SER A 57 4.72 -7.06 0.53
C SER A 57 3.64 -8.14 0.51
N MET A 58 2.80 -8.12 1.53
CA MET A 58 1.61 -8.97 1.60
C MET A 58 0.39 -8.07 1.50
N ALA A 59 -0.47 -8.38 0.54
CA ALA A 59 -1.75 -7.71 0.40
C ALA A 59 -2.85 -8.64 0.87
N PHE A 60 -3.83 -8.09 1.56
CA PHE A 60 -4.95 -8.88 2.05
C PHE A 60 -6.21 -8.04 2.14
N ASN A 61 -7.34 -8.73 2.18
CA ASN A 61 -8.65 -8.11 2.30
C ASN A 61 -9.28 -8.50 3.62
N PHE A 62 -9.91 -7.52 4.25
CA PHE A 62 -10.69 -7.75 5.45
C PHE A 62 -12.17 -7.78 5.07
N TRP A 63 -12.84 -8.86 5.41
CA TRP A 63 -14.25 -8.99 5.15
C TRP A 63 -15.03 -8.59 6.38
N ARG A 64 -16.06 -7.81 6.15
CA ARG A 64 -16.96 -7.41 7.21
C ARG A 64 -17.83 -8.59 7.60
N MET A 65 -17.82 -8.93 8.88
CA MET A 65 -18.69 -9.96 9.40
C MET A 65 -19.94 -9.32 9.97
N LEU A 66 -21.07 -9.76 9.50
CA LEU A 66 -22.36 -9.34 10.01
C LEU A 66 -22.84 -10.35 11.05
N LYS A 67 -23.39 -9.86 12.14
CA LYS A 67 -23.91 -10.69 13.21
C LYS A 67 -25.38 -10.44 13.38
#